data_a2750df46d469019306c56e64b543e06
#
_entry.id   a2750df46d469019306c56e64b543e06
#
_cell.length_a   1.000
_cell.length_b   1.000
_cell.length_c   1.000
_cell.angle_alpha   90.00
_cell.angle_beta   90.00
_cell.angle_gamma   90.00
#
_symmetry.space_group_name_H-M   'P 1'
#
loop_
_entity.id
_entity.type
_entity.pdbx_description
1 polymer ?
#
loop_
_entity_poly.entity_id
_entity_poly.type
_entity_poly.pdbx_seq_one_letter_code
_entity_poly.pdbx_strand_id
1 'polypeptide(L)'
;MHPQLETLLEIQDLKTQRRELQEAASGRTMQEEVFNLSADEAMAQLDEKVAEMEATLPPVVRNRYNRIGTRYDRVVVPVIGGTCYGCFVSVPTALASDADRNNEVRSCQNCGRFLYLID
;
A
#
# COMPACT_ATOMS: atom_id res chain seq x y z
N MET A 1 15.93 -3.52 -2.51
CA MET A 1 14.53 -3.34 -2.95
C MET A 1 14.41 -2.15 -3.89
N HIS A 2 13.58 -2.26 -4.92
CA HIS A 2 13.38 -1.16 -5.88
C HIS A 2 12.80 0.06 -5.17
N PRO A 3 13.35 1.28 -5.40
CA PRO A 3 12.87 2.49 -4.71
C PRO A 3 11.38 2.78 -4.89
N GLN A 4 10.82 2.49 -6.06
CA GLN A 4 9.40 2.68 -6.30
C GLN A 4 8.55 1.69 -5.50
N LEU A 5 9.03 0.47 -5.30
CA LEU A 5 8.35 -0.53 -4.47
C LEU A 5 8.37 -0.09 -3.00
N GLU A 6 9.48 0.44 -2.53
CA GLU A 6 9.58 1.01 -1.18
C GLU A 6 8.58 2.16 -1.00
N THR A 7 8.50 3.06 -1.98
CA THR A 7 7.55 4.18 -1.96
C THR A 7 6.11 3.67 -1.89
N LEU A 8 5.76 2.67 -2.69
CA LEU A 8 4.42 2.08 -2.68
C LEU A 8 4.09 1.46 -1.33
N LEU A 9 5.04 0.75 -0.72
CA LEU A 9 4.85 0.15 0.61
C LEU A 9 4.66 1.22 1.69
N GLU A 10 5.43 2.30 1.64
CA GLU A 10 5.29 3.42 2.59
C GLU A 10 3.95 4.12 2.43
N ILE A 11 3.52 4.38 1.19
CA ILE A 11 2.20 4.98 0.93
C ILE A 11 1.11 4.09 1.52
N GLN A 12 1.18 2.79 1.30
CA GLN A 12 0.21 1.84 1.81
C GLN A 12 0.17 1.84 3.34
N ASP A 13 1.34 1.87 3.98
CA ASP A 13 1.44 1.93 5.44
C ASP A 13 0.82 3.21 5.99
N LEU A 14 1.12 4.36 5.38
CA LEU A 14 0.55 5.64 5.78
C LEU A 14 -0.98 5.67 5.63
N LYS A 15 -1.49 5.11 4.56
CA LYS A 15 -2.94 5.00 4.35
C LYS A 15 -3.59 4.08 5.37
N THR A 16 -2.92 3.01 5.76
CA THR A 16 -3.39 2.11 6.80
C THR A 16 -3.44 2.82 8.16
N GLN A 17 -2.39 3.57 8.50
CA GLN A 17 -2.35 4.38 9.72
C GLN A 17 -3.48 5.42 9.75
N ARG A 18 -3.73 6.08 8.63
CA ARG A 18 -4.83 7.04 8.50
C ARG A 18 -6.18 6.38 8.75
N ARG A 19 -6.41 5.20 8.19
CA ARG A 19 -7.65 4.45 8.38
C ARG A 19 -7.83 4.05 9.83
N GLU A 20 -6.79 3.53 10.47
CA GLU A 20 -6.82 3.15 11.88
C GLU A 20 -7.15 4.34 12.77
N LEU A 21 -6.55 5.50 12.47
CA LEU A 21 -6.80 6.72 13.21
C LEU A 21 -8.24 7.21 13.04
N GLN A 22 -8.77 7.11 11.83
CA GLN A 22 -10.16 7.47 11.55
C GLN A 22 -11.14 6.56 12.29
N GLU A 23 -10.89 5.26 12.30
CA GLU A 23 -11.72 4.28 13.02
C GLU A 23 -11.67 4.53 14.53
N ALA A 24 -10.50 4.81 15.07
CA ALA A 24 -10.34 5.14 16.48
C ALA A 24 -11.10 6.42 16.84
N ALA A 25 -11.06 7.44 15.98
CA ALA A 25 -11.74 8.71 16.22
C ALA A 25 -13.26 8.58 16.12
N SER A 26 -13.76 7.78 15.17
CA SER A 26 -15.20 7.64 14.91
C SER A 26 -15.95 6.95 16.04
N GLY A 27 -15.25 6.16 16.88
CA GLY A 27 -15.85 5.48 18.03
C GLY A 27 -15.82 6.29 19.32
N ARG A 28 -15.39 7.57 19.28
CA ARG A 28 -15.19 8.37 20.48
C ARG A 28 -16.45 9.10 20.92
N THR A 29 -16.50 9.40 22.23
CA THR A 29 -17.57 10.21 22.81
C THR A 29 -17.27 11.70 22.67
N MET A 30 -18.24 12.55 22.98
CA MET A 30 -18.06 14.00 22.94
C MET A 30 -16.99 14.49 23.92
N GLN A 31 -16.71 13.74 24.97
CA GLN A 31 -15.68 14.08 25.96
C GLN A 31 -14.26 14.01 25.38
N GLU A 32 -14.13 13.44 24.19
CA GLU A 32 -12.84 13.24 23.52
C GLU A 32 -12.65 14.18 22.33
N GLU A 33 -13.33 15.32 22.31
CA GLU A 33 -13.22 16.31 21.23
C GLU A 33 -11.78 16.76 20.99
N VAL A 34 -11.01 16.96 22.04
CA VAL A 34 -9.60 17.38 21.93
C VAL A 34 -8.79 16.29 21.20
N PHE A 35 -9.05 15.03 21.51
CA PHE A 35 -8.42 13.92 20.81
C PHE A 35 -8.84 13.89 19.35
N ASN A 36 -10.13 14.10 19.06
CA ASN A 36 -10.64 14.07 17.69
C ASN A 36 -10.04 15.20 16.84
N LEU A 37 -9.85 16.41 17.41
CA LEU A 37 -9.16 17.50 16.74
C LEU A 37 -7.72 17.15 16.42
N SER A 38 -7.02 16.52 17.36
CA SER A 38 -5.64 16.07 17.15
C SER A 38 -5.58 14.95 16.12
N ALA A 39 -6.57 14.07 16.11
CA ALA A 39 -6.69 13.00 15.11
C ALA A 39 -6.92 13.58 13.72
N ASP A 40 -7.78 14.60 13.58
CA ASP A 40 -8.02 15.27 12.30
C ASP A 40 -6.76 15.93 11.76
N GLU A 41 -5.98 16.60 12.63
CA GLU A 41 -4.69 17.18 12.23
C GLU A 41 -3.71 16.10 11.77
N ALA A 42 -3.63 14.98 12.49
CA ALA A 42 -2.76 13.87 12.13
C ALA A 42 -3.17 13.24 10.80
N MET A 43 -4.49 13.07 10.57
CA MET A 43 -4.99 12.57 9.29
C MET A 43 -4.65 13.50 8.14
N ALA A 44 -4.76 14.83 8.36
CA ALA A 44 -4.41 15.82 7.34
C ALA A 44 -2.91 15.75 7.00
N GLN A 45 -2.06 15.59 8.01
CA GLN A 45 -0.61 15.43 7.79
C GLN A 45 -0.29 14.14 7.03
N LEU A 46 -0.98 13.04 7.34
CA LEU A 46 -0.82 11.77 6.62
C LEU A 46 -1.26 11.91 5.16
N ASP A 47 -2.40 12.57 4.91
CA ASP A 47 -2.89 12.81 3.56
C ASP A 47 -1.91 13.65 2.74
N GLU A 48 -1.33 14.69 3.34
CA GLU A 48 -0.33 15.54 2.70
C GLU A 48 0.92 14.74 2.35
N LYS A 49 1.41 13.92 3.29
CA LYS A 49 2.59 13.07 3.07
C LYS A 49 2.34 12.05 1.97
N VAL A 50 1.17 11.41 1.97
CA VAL A 50 0.77 10.47 0.92
C VAL A 50 0.77 11.15 -0.44
N ALA A 51 0.18 12.35 -0.54
CA ALA A 51 0.14 13.11 -1.80
C ALA A 51 1.55 13.44 -2.32
N GLU A 52 2.46 13.85 -1.42
CA GLU A 52 3.85 14.10 -1.79
C GLU A 52 4.52 12.84 -2.34
N MET A 53 4.31 11.70 -1.68
CA MET A 53 4.92 10.44 -2.10
C MET A 53 4.32 9.94 -3.41
N GLU A 54 3.00 10.06 -3.58
CA GLU A 54 2.34 9.68 -4.83
C GLU A 54 2.88 10.50 -6.01
N ALA A 55 3.20 11.76 -5.78
CA ALA A 55 3.77 12.64 -6.81
C ALA A 55 5.17 12.20 -7.27
N THR A 56 5.90 11.43 -6.46
CA THR A 56 7.23 10.92 -6.84
C THR A 56 7.16 9.68 -7.74
N LEU A 57 6.00 9.04 -7.85
CA LEU A 57 5.85 7.86 -8.68
C LEU A 57 5.89 8.22 -10.17
N PRO A 58 6.62 7.45 -11.00
CA PRO A 58 6.59 7.65 -12.44
C PRO A 58 5.18 7.49 -13.00
N PRO A 59 4.83 8.14 -14.13
CA PRO A 59 3.46 8.09 -14.67
C PRO A 59 2.91 6.68 -14.88
N VAL A 60 3.72 5.75 -15.37
CA VAL A 60 3.29 4.36 -15.61
C VAL A 60 2.92 3.68 -14.30
N VAL A 61 3.75 3.81 -13.29
CA VAL A 61 3.51 3.21 -11.96
C VAL A 61 2.32 3.91 -11.29
N ARG A 62 2.26 5.24 -11.36
CA ARG A 62 1.17 6.02 -10.77
C ARG A 62 -0.18 5.65 -11.37
N ASN A 63 -0.27 5.51 -12.68
CA ASN A 63 -1.51 5.13 -13.36
C ASN A 63 -1.98 3.74 -12.92
N ARG A 64 -1.06 2.80 -12.81
CA ARG A 64 -1.36 1.46 -12.31
C ARG A 64 -1.79 1.49 -10.84
N TYR A 65 -1.07 2.25 -10.02
CA TYR A 65 -1.39 2.45 -8.62
C TYR A 65 -2.82 3.00 -8.44
N ASN A 66 -3.17 4.04 -9.19
CA ASN A 66 -4.50 4.64 -9.11
C ASN A 66 -5.59 3.66 -9.54
N ARG A 67 -5.36 2.91 -10.61
CA ARG A 67 -6.31 1.92 -11.12
C ARG A 67 -6.55 0.79 -10.12
N ILE A 68 -5.48 0.28 -9.53
CA ILE A 68 -5.58 -0.78 -8.51
C ILE A 68 -6.29 -0.24 -7.27
N GLY A 69 -5.99 0.98 -6.86
CA GLY A 69 -6.54 1.62 -5.67
C GLY A 69 -8.05 1.84 -5.74
N THR A 70 -8.65 1.87 -6.94
CA THR A 70 -10.11 1.96 -7.09
C THR A 70 -10.80 0.64 -6.75
N ARG A 71 -10.08 -0.48 -6.77
CA ARG A 71 -10.64 -1.82 -6.58
C ARG A 71 -10.24 -2.44 -5.25
N TYR A 72 -9.06 -2.09 -4.74
CA TYR A 72 -8.49 -2.70 -3.55
C TYR A 72 -7.92 -1.65 -2.61
N ASP A 73 -8.09 -1.85 -1.32
CA ASP A 73 -7.45 -1.00 -0.30
C ASP A 73 -5.95 -1.25 -0.24
N ARG A 74 -5.56 -2.51 -0.38
CA ARG A 74 -4.15 -2.90 -0.37
C ARG A 74 -3.65 -3.04 -1.79
N VAL A 75 -2.77 -2.12 -2.20
CA VAL A 75 -2.23 -2.06 -3.56
C VAL A 75 -1.00 -2.96 -3.72
N VAL A 76 -0.21 -3.11 -2.66
CA VAL A 76 0.97 -3.99 -2.63
C VAL A 76 0.67 -5.16 -1.73
N VAL A 77 0.90 -6.38 -2.22
CA VAL A 77 0.63 -7.61 -1.46
C VAL A 77 1.87 -8.50 -1.45
N PRO A 78 2.08 -9.27 -0.37
CA PRO A 78 3.24 -10.15 -0.30
C PRO A 78 3.04 -11.43 -1.12
N VAL A 79 4.14 -11.96 -1.62
CA VAL A 79 4.23 -13.31 -2.20
C VAL A 79 5.03 -14.15 -1.22
N ILE A 80 4.40 -15.19 -0.71
CA ILE A 80 5.01 -16.11 0.26
C ILE A 80 4.86 -17.53 -0.26
N GLY A 81 5.99 -18.23 -0.37
CA GLY A 81 5.96 -19.61 -0.86
C GLY A 81 5.40 -19.74 -2.28
N GLY A 82 5.60 -18.73 -3.12
CA GLY A 82 5.12 -18.74 -4.50
C GLY A 82 3.64 -18.43 -4.66
N THR A 83 2.97 -17.97 -3.61
CA THR A 83 1.54 -17.64 -3.63
C THR A 83 1.33 -16.16 -3.39
N CYS A 84 0.52 -15.51 -4.23
CA CYS A 84 0.10 -14.11 -4.03
C CYS A 84 -0.92 -14.06 -2.88
N TYR A 85 -0.58 -13.36 -1.80
CA TYR A 85 -1.45 -13.26 -0.63
C TYR A 85 -2.54 -12.20 -0.77
N GLY A 86 -2.66 -11.60 -1.94
CA GLY A 86 -3.81 -10.75 -2.26
C GLY A 86 -4.99 -11.55 -2.82
N CYS A 87 -4.71 -12.45 -3.75
CA CYS A 87 -5.75 -13.27 -4.42
C CYS A 87 -5.59 -14.77 -4.21
N PHE A 88 -4.53 -15.19 -3.53
CA PHE A 88 -4.22 -16.59 -3.21
C PHE A 88 -4.03 -17.50 -4.42
N VAL A 89 -3.59 -16.92 -5.53
CA VAL A 89 -3.23 -17.66 -6.74
C VAL A 89 -1.71 -17.81 -6.79
N SER A 90 -1.24 -18.95 -7.28
CA SER A 90 0.19 -19.21 -7.45
C SER A 90 0.78 -18.25 -8.49
N VAL A 91 1.95 -17.69 -8.18
CA VAL A 91 2.70 -16.88 -9.14
C VAL A 91 3.65 -17.79 -9.94
N PRO A 92 4.08 -17.37 -11.16
CA PRO A 92 5.03 -18.16 -11.93
C PRO A 92 6.30 -18.47 -11.15
N THR A 93 6.79 -19.69 -11.26
CA THR A 93 7.99 -20.15 -10.56
C THR A 93 9.21 -19.26 -10.87
N ALA A 94 9.34 -18.83 -12.13
CA ALA A 94 10.42 -17.93 -12.54
C ALA A 94 10.41 -16.62 -11.78
N LEU A 95 9.23 -16.09 -11.47
CA LEU A 95 9.09 -14.87 -10.68
C LEU A 95 9.40 -15.13 -9.21
N ALA A 96 8.85 -16.21 -8.65
CA ALA A 96 8.98 -16.53 -7.22
C ALA A 96 10.42 -16.91 -6.84
N SER A 97 11.19 -17.48 -7.76
CA SER A 97 12.56 -17.92 -7.52
C SER A 97 13.63 -16.98 -8.06
N ASP A 98 13.24 -15.81 -8.56
CA ASP A 98 14.17 -14.83 -9.11
C ASP A 98 15.15 -14.34 -8.05
N ALA A 99 16.44 -14.38 -8.37
CA ALA A 99 17.52 -13.92 -7.48
C ALA A 99 17.45 -12.39 -7.25
N ASP A 100 16.87 -11.66 -8.21
CA ASP A 100 16.73 -10.19 -8.13
C ASP A 100 15.42 -9.77 -7.47
N ARG A 101 14.94 -10.52 -6.51
CA ARG A 101 13.70 -10.25 -5.78
C ARG A 101 13.59 -8.80 -5.35
N ASN A 102 12.43 -8.22 -5.56
CA ASN A 102 12.10 -6.85 -5.13
C ASN A 102 13.01 -5.77 -5.73
N ASN A 103 13.86 -6.11 -6.68
CA ASN A 103 14.66 -5.13 -7.44
C ASN A 103 13.92 -4.58 -8.65
N GLU A 104 12.75 -5.13 -8.95
CA GLU A 104 11.86 -4.65 -9.99
C GLU A 104 10.45 -4.49 -9.44
N VAL A 105 9.68 -3.58 -10.04
CA VAL A 105 8.27 -3.41 -9.70
C VAL A 105 7.47 -4.42 -10.53
N ARG A 106 6.91 -5.41 -9.86
CA ARG A 106 6.19 -6.51 -10.50
C ARG A 106 4.73 -6.53 -10.06
N SER A 107 3.89 -7.14 -10.88
CA SER A 107 2.45 -7.24 -10.61
C SER A 107 1.97 -8.68 -10.74
N CYS A 108 0.95 -9.01 -9.94
CA CYS A 108 0.28 -10.30 -10.04
C CYS A 108 -0.51 -10.37 -11.36
N GLN A 109 -0.35 -11.47 -12.09
CA GLN A 109 -1.04 -11.65 -13.35
C GLN A 109 -2.54 -11.87 -13.18
N ASN A 110 -2.97 -12.29 -11.99
CA ASN A 110 -4.37 -12.54 -11.71
C ASN A 110 -5.10 -11.32 -11.13
N CYS A 111 -4.61 -10.74 -10.04
CA CYS A 111 -5.29 -9.61 -9.39
C CYS A 111 -4.76 -8.24 -9.82
N GLY A 112 -3.58 -8.18 -10.44
CA GLY A 112 -2.97 -6.96 -10.92
C GLY A 112 -2.27 -6.11 -9.87
N ARG A 113 -2.32 -6.49 -8.60
CA ARG A 113 -1.65 -5.74 -7.53
C ARG A 113 -0.14 -5.86 -7.63
N PHE A 114 0.55 -4.87 -7.09
CA PHE A 114 2.01 -4.93 -7.00
C PHE A 114 2.45 -6.04 -6.05
N LEU A 115 3.55 -6.69 -6.38
CA LEU A 115 4.07 -7.82 -5.62
C LEU A 115 5.33 -7.45 -4.84
N TYR A 116 5.37 -7.94 -3.61
CA TYR A 116 6.50 -7.84 -2.72
C TYR A 116 6.87 -9.27 -2.29
N LEU A 117 8.03 -9.74 -2.71
CA LEU A 117 8.41 -11.14 -2.49
C LEU A 117 9.04 -11.34 -1.12
N ILE A 118 8.45 -12.25 -0.36
CA ILE A 118 8.92 -12.71 0.94
C ILE A 118 9.12 -14.22 0.84
N ASP A 119 10.17 -14.74 1.43
CA ASP A 119 10.39 -16.18 1.44
C ASP A 119 9.52 -16.90 2.45
#